data_c26b98b243655a4c4ce3d5b28c08c231
#
_entry.id   c26b98b243655a4c4ce3d5b28c08c231
#
_cell.length_a   1.000
_cell.length_b   1.000
_cell.length_c   1.000
_cell.angle_alpha   90.00
_cell.angle_beta   90.00
_cell.angle_gamma   90.00
#
_symmetry.space_group_name_H-M   'P 1'
#
loop_
_entity.id
_entity.type
_entity.pdbx_description
1 polymer ?
#
loop_
_entity_poly.entity_id
_entity_poly.type
_entity_poly.pdbx_seq_one_letter_code
_entity_poly.pdbx_strand_id
1 'polypeptide(L)'
;IVYVSNMDFDNASYRQVVEDLTELYGKKIAPIHLPIRENEKFVGYVNIVKMKARRYVDKDKKIECEIPDYSREYLDRYRENLVEAVAETSEELMDRYFNGEEFSEAEIRAALHANVGDCSIVPVTMGASLALQGIQILLDDIVSYFPSPEFRKIAGINRKTKEVYQADYDFSKAKSCFVFKTIVDPFIGKYSMIKVASGVIKSDDTLYNVNKDTEDRVSKLYVFE
;
A
#
# COMPACT_ATOMS: atom_id res chain seq x y z
N ILE A 1 2.49 -0.94 3.12
CA ILE A 1 1.86 -2.26 3.26
C ILE A 1 2.89 -3.37 3.15
N VAL A 2 2.76 -4.40 3.96
CA VAL A 2 3.53 -5.64 3.85
C VAL A 2 2.61 -6.73 3.30
N TYR A 3 3.04 -7.43 2.27
CA TYR A 3 2.34 -8.57 1.69
C TYR A 3 3.14 -9.85 1.96
N VAL A 4 2.60 -10.72 2.80
CA VAL A 4 3.20 -12.02 3.10
C VAL A 4 2.78 -13.01 2.01
N SER A 5 3.71 -13.35 1.14
CA SER A 5 3.47 -14.26 0.00
C SER A 5 3.64 -15.72 0.37
N ASN A 6 3.36 -16.61 -0.61
CA ASN A 6 3.60 -18.04 -0.52
C ASN A 6 2.86 -18.74 0.63
N MET A 7 1.65 -18.27 0.96
CA MET A 7 0.83 -18.86 2.01
C MET A 7 0.35 -20.29 1.70
N ASP A 8 0.52 -20.73 0.47
CA ASP A 8 0.24 -22.08 -0.02
C ASP A 8 1.36 -23.11 0.28
N PHE A 9 2.50 -22.64 0.79
CA PHE A 9 3.59 -23.55 1.19
C PHE A 9 3.31 -24.16 2.57
N ASP A 10 3.67 -25.41 2.76
CA ASP A 10 3.39 -26.18 4.01
C ASP A 10 4.04 -25.51 5.23
N ASN A 11 5.25 -24.95 5.08
CA ASN A 11 5.98 -24.28 6.14
C ASN A 11 5.68 -22.77 6.26
N ALA A 12 4.69 -22.24 5.54
CA ALA A 12 4.34 -20.83 5.64
C ALA A 12 3.78 -20.49 7.04
N SER A 13 4.37 -19.53 7.71
CA SER A 13 3.93 -19.05 9.02
C SER A 13 3.68 -17.54 8.99
N TYR A 14 2.43 -17.16 8.75
CA TYR A 14 2.02 -15.75 8.84
C TYR A 14 2.27 -15.17 10.23
N ARG A 15 1.98 -15.96 11.27
CA ARG A 15 2.18 -15.54 12.66
C ARG A 15 3.62 -15.15 12.92
N GLN A 16 4.57 -16.00 12.56
CA GLN A 16 6.00 -15.71 12.77
C GLN A 16 6.42 -14.42 12.08
N VAL A 17 5.99 -14.22 10.82
CA VAL A 17 6.31 -13.00 10.08
C VAL A 17 5.73 -11.75 10.77
N VAL A 18 4.49 -11.81 11.28
CA VAL A 18 3.90 -10.68 12.00
C VAL A 18 4.62 -10.42 13.32
N GLU A 19 4.99 -11.47 14.06
CA GLU A 19 5.77 -11.35 15.31
C GLU A 19 7.15 -10.71 15.04
N ASP A 20 7.89 -11.21 14.05
CA ASP A 20 9.19 -10.66 13.65
C ASP A 20 9.08 -9.18 13.19
N LEU A 21 8.06 -8.85 12.42
CA LEU A 21 7.81 -7.46 12.02
C LEU A 21 7.48 -6.57 13.21
N THR A 22 6.69 -7.07 14.16
CA THR A 22 6.30 -6.31 15.35
C THR A 22 7.51 -6.11 16.28
N GLU A 23 8.39 -7.09 16.41
CA GLU A 23 9.65 -6.95 17.16
C GLU A 23 10.56 -5.88 16.54
N LEU A 24 10.67 -5.85 15.19
CA LEU A 24 11.55 -4.91 14.49
C LEU A 24 10.99 -3.49 14.40
N TYR A 25 9.68 -3.34 14.24
CA TYR A 25 9.06 -2.06 13.86
C TYR A 25 8.02 -1.55 14.87
N GLY A 26 7.71 -2.33 15.90
CA GLY A 26 6.79 -1.94 16.97
C GLY A 26 5.31 -2.01 16.58
N LYS A 27 4.49 -1.33 17.36
CA LYS A 27 3.01 -1.38 17.31
C LYS A 27 2.38 -0.86 16.02
N LYS A 28 3.11 -0.10 15.21
CA LYS A 28 2.62 0.36 13.89
C LYS A 28 2.33 -0.79 12.91
N ILE A 29 2.80 -2.01 13.20
CA ILE A 29 2.50 -3.19 12.40
C ILE A 29 1.07 -3.64 12.69
N ALA A 30 0.20 -3.47 11.69
CA ALA A 30 -1.24 -3.68 11.81
C ALA A 30 -1.69 -4.80 10.87
N PRO A 31 -1.84 -6.04 11.35
CA PRO A 31 -2.46 -7.11 10.56
C PRO A 31 -3.91 -6.77 10.24
N ILE A 32 -4.25 -6.73 8.95
CA ILE A 32 -5.61 -6.47 8.47
C ILE A 32 -6.32 -7.72 7.97
N HIS A 33 -5.58 -8.80 7.78
CA HIS A 33 -6.08 -10.11 7.42
C HIS A 33 -5.41 -11.21 8.25
N LEU A 34 -6.16 -12.28 8.53
CA LEU A 34 -5.66 -13.50 9.15
C LEU A 34 -5.91 -14.67 8.20
N PRO A 35 -4.89 -15.48 7.85
CA PRO A 35 -5.09 -16.63 6.97
C PRO A 35 -5.92 -17.73 7.65
N ILE A 36 -6.79 -18.37 6.87
CA ILE A 36 -7.47 -19.60 7.25
C ILE A 36 -6.69 -20.75 6.60
N ARG A 37 -6.21 -21.68 7.44
CA ARG A 37 -5.49 -22.86 7.00
C ARG A 37 -6.19 -24.12 7.50
N GLU A 38 -6.38 -25.08 6.60
CA GLU A 38 -6.94 -26.39 6.92
C GLU A 38 -6.06 -27.49 6.32
N ASN A 39 -5.68 -28.46 7.13
CA ASN A 39 -4.75 -29.51 6.72
C ASN A 39 -3.49 -28.93 6.05
N GLU A 40 -2.90 -27.90 6.69
CA GLU A 40 -1.72 -27.14 6.24
C GLU A 40 -1.90 -26.35 4.94
N LYS A 41 -3.06 -26.39 4.31
CA LYS A 41 -3.36 -25.64 3.09
C LYS A 41 -3.99 -24.29 3.40
N PHE A 42 -3.58 -23.27 2.65
CA PHE A 42 -4.22 -21.96 2.66
C PHE A 42 -5.56 -22.03 1.92
N VAL A 43 -6.65 -21.86 2.63
CA VAL A 43 -8.01 -22.04 2.09
C VAL A 43 -8.87 -20.77 2.13
N GLY A 44 -8.42 -19.73 2.80
CA GLY A 44 -9.21 -18.51 2.95
C GLY A 44 -8.56 -17.51 3.89
N TYR A 45 -9.34 -16.52 4.29
CA TYR A 45 -8.89 -15.48 5.20
C TYR A 45 -10.02 -14.88 6.02
N VAL A 46 -9.67 -14.31 7.17
CA VAL A 46 -10.53 -13.43 7.95
C VAL A 46 -10.08 -11.98 7.70
N ASN A 47 -10.99 -11.10 7.30
CA ASN A 47 -10.75 -9.67 7.28
C ASN A 47 -10.95 -9.13 8.69
N ILE A 48 -9.87 -8.68 9.32
CA ILE A 48 -9.83 -8.22 10.73
C ILE A 48 -10.55 -6.87 10.89
N VAL A 49 -10.52 -6.02 9.87
CA VAL A 49 -11.22 -4.74 9.90
C VAL A 49 -12.73 -4.94 9.92
N LYS A 50 -13.23 -5.84 9.06
CA LYS A 50 -14.67 -6.13 8.87
C LYS A 50 -15.21 -7.23 9.77
N MET A 51 -14.32 -7.99 10.43
CA MET A 51 -14.67 -9.19 11.20
C MET A 51 -15.48 -10.21 10.39
N LYS A 52 -15.05 -10.46 9.14
CA LYS A 52 -15.71 -11.38 8.21
C LYS A 52 -14.70 -12.36 7.61
N ALA A 53 -15.11 -13.62 7.49
CA ALA A 53 -14.30 -14.67 6.89
C ALA A 53 -14.75 -14.98 5.46
N ARG A 54 -13.79 -15.34 4.62
CA ARG A 54 -14.01 -15.78 3.25
C ARG A 54 -13.13 -16.97 2.91
N ARG A 55 -13.69 -17.90 2.14
CA ARG A 55 -13.02 -19.11 1.66
C ARG A 55 -12.88 -19.06 0.15
N TYR A 56 -11.73 -19.45 -0.36
CA TYR A 56 -11.51 -19.62 -1.79
C TYR A 56 -12.20 -20.89 -2.28
N VAL A 57 -12.93 -20.77 -3.38
CA VAL A 57 -13.56 -21.90 -4.07
C VAL A 57 -12.86 -22.22 -5.39
N ASP A 58 -12.23 -21.23 -6.02
CA ASP A 58 -11.41 -21.37 -7.21
C ASP A 58 -10.55 -20.09 -7.36
N LYS A 59 -9.24 -20.22 -7.48
CA LYS A 59 -8.28 -19.09 -7.59
C LYS A 59 -8.67 -17.96 -6.65
N ASP A 60 -9.02 -16.80 -7.19
CA ASP A 60 -9.49 -15.64 -6.40
C ASP A 60 -11.01 -15.58 -6.17
N LYS A 61 -11.76 -16.54 -6.69
CA LYS A 61 -13.20 -16.65 -6.43
C LYS A 61 -13.44 -17.12 -5.01
N LYS A 62 -14.20 -16.35 -4.24
CA LYS A 62 -14.40 -16.53 -2.80
C LYS A 62 -15.86 -16.43 -2.40
N ILE A 63 -16.22 -17.17 -1.36
CA ILE A 63 -17.53 -17.12 -0.71
C ILE A 63 -17.37 -16.72 0.75
N GLU A 64 -18.39 -16.09 1.33
CA GLU A 64 -18.44 -15.80 2.76
C GLU A 64 -18.63 -17.11 3.54
N CYS A 65 -17.94 -17.23 4.67
CA CYS A 65 -18.02 -18.40 5.56
C CYS A 65 -17.96 -17.93 7.02
N GLU A 66 -18.24 -18.86 7.93
CA GLU A 66 -18.06 -18.62 9.36
C GLU A 66 -16.58 -18.51 9.72
N ILE A 67 -16.28 -17.70 10.74
CA ILE A 67 -14.93 -17.61 11.28
C ILE A 67 -14.61 -18.90 12.02
N PRO A 68 -13.56 -19.65 11.63
CA PRO A 68 -13.22 -20.89 12.30
C PRO A 68 -12.86 -20.67 13.78
N ASP A 69 -13.33 -21.54 14.67
CA ASP A 69 -13.10 -21.40 16.11
C ASP A 69 -11.60 -21.41 16.46
N TYR A 70 -10.79 -22.21 15.77
CA TYR A 70 -9.34 -22.23 15.95
C TYR A 70 -8.62 -20.93 15.56
N SER A 71 -9.30 -20.04 14.80
CA SER A 71 -8.77 -18.74 14.42
C SER A 71 -9.09 -17.64 15.43
N ARG A 72 -10.02 -17.84 16.36
CA ARG A 72 -10.56 -16.79 17.24
C ARG A 72 -9.50 -16.19 18.14
N GLU A 73 -8.67 -17.01 18.79
CA GLU A 73 -7.61 -16.52 19.68
C GLU A 73 -6.64 -15.56 18.96
N TYR A 74 -6.23 -15.91 17.74
CA TYR A 74 -5.34 -15.04 16.95
C TYR A 74 -6.08 -13.84 16.37
N LEU A 75 -7.35 -14.02 16.04
CA LEU A 75 -8.19 -12.94 15.53
C LEU A 75 -8.36 -11.85 16.58
N ASP A 76 -8.68 -12.21 17.82
CA ASP A 76 -8.87 -11.28 18.92
C ASP A 76 -7.57 -10.52 19.20
N ARG A 77 -6.44 -11.24 19.27
CA ARG A 77 -5.11 -10.63 19.45
C ARG A 77 -4.75 -9.66 18.32
N TYR A 78 -4.97 -10.04 17.06
CA TYR A 78 -4.66 -9.17 15.93
C TYR A 78 -5.65 -8.01 15.78
N ARG A 79 -6.90 -8.21 16.19
CA ARG A 79 -7.88 -7.12 16.29
C ARG A 79 -7.45 -6.11 17.33
N GLU A 80 -6.99 -6.55 18.49
CA GLU A 80 -6.45 -5.69 19.53
C GLU A 80 -5.22 -4.91 19.03
N ASN A 81 -4.26 -5.58 18.41
CA ASN A 81 -3.09 -4.93 17.80
C ASN A 81 -3.47 -3.86 16.76
N LEU A 82 -4.46 -4.15 15.91
CA LEU A 82 -4.97 -3.18 14.93
C LEU A 82 -5.62 -1.98 15.62
N VAL A 83 -6.45 -2.22 16.63
CA VAL A 83 -7.15 -1.17 17.39
C VAL A 83 -6.14 -0.30 18.14
N GLU A 84 -5.12 -0.90 18.75
CA GLU A 84 -4.03 -0.17 19.42
C GLU A 84 -3.24 0.70 18.43
N ALA A 85 -2.86 0.15 17.26
CA ALA A 85 -2.18 0.92 16.22
C ALA A 85 -3.04 2.10 15.72
N VAL A 86 -4.35 1.92 15.61
CA VAL A 86 -5.29 2.99 15.27
C VAL A 86 -5.37 4.03 16.39
N ALA A 87 -5.44 3.60 17.64
CA ALA A 87 -5.51 4.49 18.79
C ALA A 87 -4.28 5.41 18.89
N GLU A 88 -3.08 4.90 18.60
CA GLU A 88 -1.84 5.67 18.61
C GLU A 88 -1.79 6.81 17.56
N THR A 89 -2.74 6.89 16.64
CA THR A 89 -2.74 7.90 15.58
C THR A 89 -3.26 9.28 16.02
N SER A 90 -4.02 9.36 17.12
CA SER A 90 -4.48 10.64 17.69
C SER A 90 -4.77 10.54 19.18
N GLU A 91 -4.65 11.66 19.90
CA GLU A 91 -4.97 11.75 21.32
C GLU A 91 -6.44 11.37 21.59
N GLU A 92 -7.38 11.81 20.76
CA GLU A 92 -8.80 11.47 20.88
C GLU A 92 -9.06 9.97 20.80
N LEU A 93 -8.45 9.28 19.82
CA LEU A 93 -8.61 7.83 19.67
C LEU A 93 -7.92 7.08 20.82
N MET A 94 -6.81 7.59 21.32
CA MET A 94 -6.10 7.01 22.45
C MET A 94 -6.94 7.11 23.73
N ASP A 95 -7.56 8.25 24.01
CA ASP A 95 -8.44 8.43 25.17
C ASP A 95 -9.65 7.49 25.12
N ARG A 96 -10.26 7.32 23.95
CA ARG A 96 -11.37 6.38 23.73
C ARG A 96 -10.94 4.92 23.94
N TYR A 97 -9.75 4.56 23.46
CA TYR A 97 -9.18 3.22 23.67
C TYR A 97 -9.00 2.92 25.16
N PHE A 98 -8.42 3.84 25.94
CA PHE A 98 -8.26 3.68 27.39
C PHE A 98 -9.60 3.64 28.14
N ASN A 99 -10.64 4.27 27.63
CA ASN A 99 -12.00 4.19 28.17
C ASN A 99 -12.73 2.88 27.78
N GLY A 100 -12.08 2.01 26.99
CA GLY A 100 -12.66 0.73 26.55
C GLY A 100 -13.75 0.88 25.47
N GLU A 101 -13.74 1.99 24.71
CA GLU A 101 -14.69 2.20 23.62
C GLU A 101 -14.28 1.40 22.39
N GLU A 102 -15.25 0.74 21.76
CA GLU A 102 -15.03 0.03 20.51
C GLU A 102 -14.93 0.96 19.30
N PHE A 103 -14.00 0.69 18.41
CA PHE A 103 -13.90 1.39 17.13
C PHE A 103 -14.70 0.68 16.04
N SER A 104 -15.51 1.45 15.35
CA SER A 104 -16.27 0.98 14.20
C SER A 104 -15.35 0.66 13.00
N GLU A 105 -15.85 -0.15 12.05
CA GLU A 105 -15.16 -0.40 10.77
C GLU A 105 -14.80 0.92 10.06
N ALA A 106 -15.71 1.90 10.07
CA ALA A 106 -15.53 3.17 9.39
C ALA A 106 -14.39 3.99 10.03
N GLU A 107 -14.28 4.03 11.34
CA GLU A 107 -13.21 4.73 12.07
C GLU A 107 -11.85 4.09 11.83
N ILE A 108 -11.76 2.77 11.92
CA ILE A 108 -10.52 2.04 11.62
C ILE A 108 -10.08 2.30 10.18
N ARG A 109 -11.01 2.27 9.25
CA ARG A 109 -10.73 2.51 7.83
C ARG A 109 -10.26 3.95 7.58
N ALA A 110 -10.87 4.93 8.22
CA ALA A 110 -10.46 6.33 8.15
C ALA A 110 -9.06 6.54 8.72
N ALA A 111 -8.76 5.93 9.88
CA ALA A 111 -7.44 5.99 10.50
C ALA A 111 -6.36 5.32 9.63
N LEU A 112 -6.63 4.15 9.07
CA LEU A 112 -5.73 3.49 8.11
C LEU A 112 -5.46 4.40 6.90
N HIS A 113 -6.50 4.95 6.27
CA HIS A 113 -6.36 5.82 5.11
C HIS A 113 -5.53 7.08 5.39
N ALA A 114 -5.70 7.68 6.56
CA ALA A 114 -4.97 8.88 6.96
C ALA A 114 -3.49 8.61 7.26
N ASN A 115 -3.16 7.43 7.81
CA ASN A 115 -1.86 7.17 8.43
C ASN A 115 -0.99 6.13 7.71
N VAL A 116 -1.48 5.53 6.62
CA VAL A 116 -0.65 4.63 5.79
C VAL A 116 0.34 5.41 4.93
N GLY A 117 0.00 6.63 4.52
CA GLY A 117 0.81 7.45 3.61
C GLY A 117 2.16 7.88 4.19
N ASP A 118 2.25 8.11 5.49
CA ASP A 118 3.46 8.47 6.23
C ASP A 118 4.10 7.30 6.99
N CYS A 119 3.50 6.10 6.88
CA CYS A 119 3.92 4.88 7.57
C CYS A 119 3.75 4.91 9.10
N SER A 120 2.86 5.74 9.63
CA SER A 120 2.46 5.70 11.04
C SER A 120 1.72 4.41 11.35
N ILE A 121 0.96 3.87 10.37
CA ILE A 121 0.41 2.51 10.40
C ILE A 121 0.93 1.74 9.18
N VAL A 122 1.34 0.50 9.38
CA VAL A 122 1.81 -0.39 8.33
C VAL A 122 0.89 -1.62 8.24
N PRO A 123 -0.09 -1.63 7.33
CA PRO A 123 -0.97 -2.78 7.16
C PRO A 123 -0.21 -4.02 6.71
N VAL A 124 -0.56 -5.18 7.29
CA VAL A 124 -0.03 -6.48 6.86
C VAL A 124 -1.17 -7.32 6.31
N THR A 125 -0.99 -7.79 5.09
CA THR A 125 -1.89 -8.69 4.37
C THR A 125 -1.12 -9.91 3.85
N MET A 126 -1.78 -10.86 3.21
CA MET A 126 -1.13 -12.09 2.78
C MET A 126 -1.82 -12.75 1.60
N GLY A 127 -1.16 -13.73 1.00
CA GLY A 127 -1.74 -14.53 -0.05
C GLY A 127 -0.78 -15.55 -0.68
N ALA A 128 -1.28 -16.25 -1.68
CA ALA A 128 -0.56 -17.19 -2.52
C ALA A 128 -0.60 -16.70 -3.97
N SER A 129 0.43 -15.94 -4.36
CA SER A 129 0.43 -15.19 -5.61
C SER A 129 0.35 -16.08 -6.85
N LEU A 130 1.03 -17.24 -6.86
CA LEU A 130 0.97 -18.19 -7.97
C LEU A 130 -0.39 -18.86 -8.11
N ALA A 131 -1.09 -19.06 -7.00
CA ALA A 131 -2.47 -19.55 -6.98
C ALA A 131 -3.51 -18.45 -7.25
N LEU A 132 -3.09 -17.19 -7.43
CA LEU A 132 -3.90 -15.98 -7.55
C LEU A 132 -4.79 -15.70 -6.32
N GLN A 133 -4.52 -16.35 -5.20
CA GLN A 133 -5.26 -16.16 -3.95
C GLN A 133 -4.65 -15.00 -3.16
N GLY A 134 -5.48 -14.01 -2.81
CA GLY A 134 -5.06 -12.83 -2.05
C GLY A 134 -4.63 -11.62 -2.90
N ILE A 135 -4.47 -11.76 -4.20
CA ILE A 135 -4.09 -10.63 -5.08
C ILE A 135 -5.20 -9.58 -5.16
N GLN A 136 -6.44 -10.02 -5.38
CA GLN A 136 -7.58 -9.10 -5.42
C GLN A 136 -7.78 -8.38 -4.09
N ILE A 137 -7.53 -9.05 -2.97
CA ILE A 137 -7.62 -8.43 -1.64
C ILE A 137 -6.56 -7.35 -1.49
N LEU A 138 -5.32 -7.62 -1.90
CA LEU A 138 -4.25 -6.64 -1.89
C LEU A 138 -4.60 -5.39 -2.71
N LEU A 139 -5.20 -5.56 -3.89
CA LEU A 139 -5.65 -4.45 -4.72
C LEU A 139 -6.80 -3.67 -4.07
N ASP A 140 -7.77 -4.37 -3.47
CA ASP A 140 -8.87 -3.77 -2.73
C ASP A 140 -8.37 -2.99 -1.50
N ASP A 141 -7.36 -3.52 -0.79
CA ASP A 141 -6.70 -2.85 0.34
C ASP A 141 -5.96 -1.59 -0.10
N ILE A 142 -5.24 -1.64 -1.22
CA ILE A 142 -4.57 -0.47 -1.79
C ILE A 142 -5.60 0.62 -2.09
N VAL A 143 -6.70 0.29 -2.76
CA VAL A 143 -7.77 1.25 -3.08
C VAL A 143 -8.45 1.79 -1.82
N SER A 144 -8.58 0.96 -0.79
CA SER A 144 -9.32 1.32 0.44
C SER A 144 -8.50 2.15 1.42
N TYR A 145 -7.20 1.89 1.52
CA TYR A 145 -6.37 2.43 2.60
C TYR A 145 -5.25 3.36 2.11
N PHE A 146 -4.90 3.36 0.83
CA PHE A 146 -3.83 4.21 0.35
C PHE A 146 -4.36 5.54 -0.18
N PRO A 147 -3.67 6.65 0.11
CA PRO A 147 -4.02 7.92 -0.48
C PRO A 147 -3.76 7.92 -1.99
N SER A 148 -4.52 8.73 -2.72
CA SER A 148 -4.25 8.96 -4.14
C SER A 148 -2.90 9.66 -4.34
N PRO A 149 -2.29 9.59 -5.54
CA PRO A 149 -1.06 10.32 -5.84
C PRO A 149 -1.12 11.82 -5.56
N GLU A 150 -2.30 12.43 -5.61
CA GLU A 150 -2.53 13.86 -5.33
C GLU A 150 -2.24 14.26 -3.88
N PHE A 151 -2.29 13.31 -2.96
CA PHE A 151 -1.94 13.53 -1.55
C PHE A 151 -0.48 13.96 -1.40
N ARG A 152 0.41 13.43 -2.24
CA ARG A 152 1.83 13.77 -2.20
C ARG A 152 2.12 15.02 -3.02
N LYS A 153 2.18 16.17 -2.35
CA LYS A 153 2.60 17.42 -2.98
C LYS A 153 4.08 17.36 -3.31
N ILE A 154 4.40 17.53 -4.58
CA ILE A 154 5.80 17.61 -5.05
C ILE A 154 6.13 19.09 -5.16
N ALA A 155 7.10 19.54 -4.38
CA ALA A 155 7.61 20.91 -4.45
C ALA A 155 8.97 20.97 -5.14
N GLY A 156 9.21 22.04 -5.87
CA GLY A 156 10.47 22.37 -6.49
C GLY A 156 10.76 23.86 -6.33
N ILE A 157 11.91 24.30 -6.81
CA ILE A 157 12.28 25.72 -6.83
C ILE A 157 12.39 26.16 -8.29
N ASN A 158 11.67 27.21 -8.66
CA ASN A 158 11.83 27.85 -9.95
C ASN A 158 13.23 28.49 -10.03
N ARG A 159 14.04 28.05 -10.99
CA ARG A 159 15.44 28.52 -11.10
C ARG A 159 15.57 30.00 -11.41
N LYS A 160 14.61 30.57 -12.14
CA LYS A 160 14.62 31.98 -12.53
C LYS A 160 14.14 32.90 -11.42
N THR A 161 12.92 32.58 -10.85
CA THR A 161 12.30 33.44 -9.83
C THR A 161 12.75 33.10 -8.41
N LYS A 162 13.35 31.90 -8.17
CA LYS A 162 13.70 31.35 -6.85
C LYS A 162 12.51 31.07 -5.94
N GLU A 163 11.32 31.16 -6.47
CA GLU A 163 10.09 30.88 -5.75
C GLU A 163 9.80 29.37 -5.67
N VAL A 164 9.11 28.99 -4.62
CA VAL A 164 8.64 27.59 -4.47
C VAL A 164 7.58 27.30 -5.53
N TYR A 165 7.84 26.30 -6.34
CA TYR A 165 6.91 25.78 -7.34
C TYR A 165 6.26 24.50 -6.80
N GLN A 166 4.94 24.47 -6.75
CA GLN A 166 4.17 23.27 -6.41
C GLN A 166 3.65 22.61 -7.67
N ALA A 167 4.13 21.38 -7.91
CA ALA A 167 3.63 20.50 -8.92
C ALA A 167 2.53 19.62 -8.28
N ASP A 168 1.29 19.89 -8.58
CA ASP A 168 0.10 19.27 -7.99
C ASP A 168 -0.73 18.50 -9.02
N TYR A 169 -0.04 17.90 -10.00
CA TYR A 169 -0.63 17.17 -11.14
C TYR A 169 -1.55 18.02 -12.03
N ASP A 170 -1.43 19.35 -11.95
CA ASP A 170 -2.17 20.28 -12.79
C ASP A 170 -1.60 20.31 -14.21
N PHE A 171 -2.40 19.95 -15.19
CA PHE A 171 -2.03 19.90 -16.61
C PHE A 171 -1.74 21.28 -17.22
N SER A 172 -2.27 22.35 -16.64
CA SER A 172 -2.07 23.73 -17.12
C SER A 172 -0.75 24.35 -16.68
N LYS A 173 -0.07 23.78 -15.69
CA LYS A 173 1.19 24.26 -15.14
C LYS A 173 2.38 23.92 -16.01
N ALA A 174 3.53 24.50 -15.68
CA ALA A 174 4.81 24.19 -16.31
C ALA A 174 5.12 22.69 -16.22
N LYS A 175 5.71 22.13 -17.26
CA LYS A 175 6.05 20.72 -17.35
C LYS A 175 7.11 20.37 -16.30
N SER A 176 6.80 19.39 -15.46
CA SER A 176 7.78 18.82 -14.53
C SER A 176 7.61 17.31 -14.42
N CYS A 177 8.70 16.59 -14.34
CA CYS A 177 8.71 15.16 -14.16
C CYS A 177 9.91 14.70 -13.33
N PHE A 178 9.78 13.52 -12.78
CA PHE A 178 10.83 12.83 -12.04
C PHE A 178 11.18 11.53 -12.74
N VAL A 179 12.46 11.32 -13.03
CA VAL A 179 12.98 10.05 -13.55
C VAL A 179 13.22 9.13 -12.35
N PHE A 180 12.43 8.08 -12.21
CA PHE A 180 12.55 7.16 -11.08
C PHE A 180 13.30 5.87 -11.41
N LYS A 181 13.45 5.54 -12.70
CA LYS A 181 14.18 4.35 -13.15
C LYS A 181 14.71 4.54 -14.55
N THR A 182 15.91 4.04 -14.81
CA THR A 182 16.47 3.91 -16.15
C THR A 182 16.69 2.43 -16.45
N ILE A 183 16.23 2.00 -17.64
CA ILE A 183 16.37 0.63 -18.12
C ILE A 183 17.21 0.66 -19.39
N VAL A 184 18.06 -0.33 -19.54
CA VAL A 184 18.82 -0.55 -20.77
C VAL A 184 18.35 -1.87 -21.36
N ASP A 185 17.71 -1.78 -22.50
CA ASP A 185 17.24 -2.92 -23.28
C ASP A 185 18.17 -3.13 -24.47
N PRO A 186 18.61 -4.35 -24.75
CA PRO A 186 19.53 -4.64 -25.85
C PRO A 186 19.01 -4.25 -27.24
N PHE A 187 17.67 -4.20 -27.43
CA PHE A 187 17.02 -3.93 -28.71
C PHE A 187 16.52 -2.48 -28.82
N ILE A 188 15.98 -1.94 -27.75
CA ILE A 188 15.39 -0.59 -27.74
C ILE A 188 16.43 0.46 -27.30
N GLY A 189 17.46 0.04 -26.59
CA GLY A 189 18.47 0.93 -26.03
C GLY A 189 18.11 1.43 -24.63
N LYS A 190 18.60 2.61 -24.29
CA LYS A 190 18.38 3.22 -22.99
C LYS A 190 17.10 4.05 -22.98
N TYR A 191 16.19 3.74 -22.05
CA TYR A 191 15.01 4.56 -21.81
C TYR A 191 14.82 4.86 -20.33
N SER A 192 14.22 6.01 -20.05
CA SER A 192 13.99 6.52 -18.71
C SER A 192 12.49 6.46 -18.39
N MET A 193 12.15 5.81 -17.27
CA MET A 193 10.79 5.80 -16.76
C MET A 193 10.56 7.08 -15.96
N ILE A 194 9.54 7.83 -16.34
CA ILE A 194 9.23 9.13 -15.76
C ILE A 194 7.87 9.12 -15.06
N LYS A 195 7.76 9.88 -13.98
CA LYS A 195 6.51 10.26 -13.37
C LYS A 195 6.29 11.75 -13.62
N VAL A 196 5.22 12.09 -14.34
CA VAL A 196 4.85 13.48 -14.61
C VAL A 196 4.21 14.07 -13.35
N ALA A 197 4.72 15.19 -12.87
CA ALA A 197 4.24 15.85 -11.67
C ALA A 197 3.37 17.09 -11.97
N SER A 198 3.55 17.73 -13.13
CA SER A 198 2.70 18.82 -13.63
C SER A 198 2.89 19.02 -15.13
N GLY A 199 1.95 19.70 -15.76
CA GLY A 199 1.94 19.94 -17.19
C GLY A 199 1.69 18.66 -18.01
N VAL A 200 1.87 18.77 -19.32
CA VAL A 200 1.74 17.66 -20.28
C VAL A 200 3.03 17.51 -21.05
N ILE A 201 3.69 16.37 -20.96
CA ILE A 201 4.89 16.04 -21.71
C ILE A 201 4.50 15.38 -23.02
N LYS A 202 5.08 15.87 -24.12
CA LYS A 202 4.86 15.34 -25.48
C LYS A 202 6.18 14.90 -26.11
N SER A 203 6.09 14.08 -27.13
CA SER A 203 7.24 13.83 -28.02
C SER A 203 7.75 15.15 -28.58
N ASP A 204 9.06 15.23 -28.75
CA ASP A 204 9.80 16.41 -29.21
C ASP A 204 9.84 17.59 -28.23
N ASP A 205 9.26 17.47 -27.04
CA ASP A 205 9.48 18.47 -25.99
C ASP A 205 10.98 18.54 -25.61
N THR A 206 11.42 19.74 -25.28
CA THR A 206 12.73 19.95 -24.67
C THR A 206 12.53 20.19 -23.18
N LEU A 207 13.11 19.33 -22.34
CA LEU A 207 13.05 19.39 -20.90
C LEU A 207 14.43 19.75 -20.33
N TYR A 208 14.45 20.58 -19.31
CA TYR A 208 15.66 20.92 -18.61
C TYR A 208 16.01 19.85 -17.57
N ASN A 209 17.18 19.24 -17.69
CA ASN A 209 17.70 18.26 -16.75
C ASN A 209 18.46 18.98 -15.62
N VAL A 210 17.81 19.06 -14.45
CA VAL A 210 18.33 19.79 -13.29
C VAL A 210 19.66 19.20 -12.77
N ASN A 211 19.81 17.87 -12.84
CA ASN A 211 21.00 17.20 -12.31
C ASN A 211 22.25 17.44 -13.19
N LYS A 212 22.04 17.51 -14.52
CA LYS A 212 23.13 17.66 -15.49
C LYS A 212 23.36 19.10 -15.97
N ASP A 213 22.43 19.99 -15.63
CA ASP A 213 22.41 21.37 -16.13
C ASP A 213 22.35 21.43 -17.67
N THR A 214 21.56 20.55 -18.30
CA THR A 214 21.46 20.42 -19.75
C THR A 214 19.99 20.40 -20.20
N GLU A 215 19.76 20.71 -21.46
CA GLU A 215 18.49 20.51 -22.11
C GLU A 215 18.48 19.14 -22.79
N ASP A 216 17.49 18.30 -22.43
CA ASP A 216 17.31 16.99 -23.00
C ASP A 216 16.02 16.97 -23.86
N ARG A 217 16.09 16.52 -25.12
CA ARG A 217 14.93 16.37 -25.98
C ARG A 217 14.26 15.02 -25.77
N VAL A 218 12.93 15.04 -25.58
CA VAL A 218 12.09 13.85 -25.51
C VAL A 218 11.84 13.32 -26.92
N SER A 219 12.52 12.25 -27.31
CA SER A 219 12.40 11.72 -28.68
C SER A 219 11.09 10.96 -28.87
N LYS A 220 10.83 9.94 -28.06
CA LYS A 220 9.63 9.11 -28.11
C LYS A 220 9.09 8.89 -26.70
N LEU A 221 7.76 8.84 -26.60
CA LEU A 221 7.06 8.47 -25.37
C LEU A 221 6.40 7.11 -25.56
N TYR A 222 6.50 6.29 -24.54
CA TYR A 222 5.86 5.00 -24.44
C TYR A 222 5.01 4.95 -23.19
N VAL A 223 3.88 4.29 -23.26
CA VAL A 223 3.11 3.88 -22.09
C VAL A 223 3.53 2.46 -21.77
N PHE A 224 3.78 2.19 -20.51
CA PHE A 224 4.15 0.84 -20.07
C PHE A 224 2.85 0.09 -19.75
N GLU A 225 2.65 -1.01 -20.46
CA GLU A 225 1.56 -1.97 -20.26
C GLU A 225 2.06 -3.24 -19.57
#